data_d8ab13ba681a0781de03b3fe7992decd
#
_entry.id   d8ab13ba681a0781de03b3fe7992decd
#
_cell.length_a   1.000
_cell.length_b   1.000
_cell.length_c   1.000
_cell.angle_alpha   90.00
_cell.angle_beta   90.00
_cell.angle_gamma   90.00
#
_symmetry.space_group_name_H-M   'P 1'
#
loop_
_entity.id
_entity.type
_entity.pdbx_description
1 polymer ?
#
loop_
_entity_poly.entity_id
_entity_poly.type
_entity_poly.pdbx_seq_one_letter_code
_entity_poly.pdbx_strand_id
1 'polypeptide(L)'
;MNHTRCILSLSFAVLLAAPAAADPVIDWNAAFIDAVRANRVNPPAMTRVMAILNVSIFDAVVSLEGGYATYQTDAGLAPAGASSTAAAAAAAHRVLTTIYPGQAADFDSLLAGSLDGIPDSTSRDDGIAWGRTVADAVLASRADDGSGVPIGYFPPTGVFWWIPTPPGFVPALLPQWPYVRPWTLLSSSQFRAPGPPATPNDPRYLKDYLEVKSLGDADSLDRDDDQSEIAQFWDDGLGTSTPPGHWNLIAQQLVEERSLNLVESARLFALLGITVADAAIVSWDNKYHYHHWRPYTAIVNGDLDGNPETAPDPEWSSYITTPPFPTYTSGHSTFSGSSGRILGLVLGQDDIEFSTPSDGVPGALRSFSSLSQAAEEAGQSRIYGGIHWQYDNRDAIAGGRALAEYVFGNFLRPESSVAVLCSADDETLCLQGNRFSVRVDWRSSSTVAGVGRAVPRTPESGEFTFFGEDNVELIVKVLDACDVNGNYWVFAAAATDIEYVIKVTDHVAESTRTYFNPLFTPGRATRDVEAFACE
;
A
#
# COMPACT_ATOMS: atom_id res chain seq x y z
N MET A 1 39.28 54.22 -50.43
CA MET A 1 38.33 53.97 -49.32
C MET A 1 38.13 52.46 -49.28
N ASN A 2 38.87 51.80 -48.36
CA ASN A 2 38.84 50.34 -48.18
C ASN A 2 37.85 50.00 -47.10
N HIS A 3 36.80 49.25 -47.41
CA HIS A 3 35.86 48.68 -46.42
C HIS A 3 36.30 47.25 -46.08
N THR A 4 36.92 47.09 -44.90
CA THR A 4 37.21 45.78 -44.28
C THR A 4 35.95 45.26 -43.61
N ARG A 5 35.36 44.19 -44.11
CA ARG A 5 34.25 43.47 -43.49
C ARG A 5 34.81 42.47 -42.45
N CYS A 6 34.54 42.71 -41.16
CA CYS A 6 34.72 41.71 -40.11
C CYS A 6 33.61 40.67 -40.15
N ILE A 7 33.97 39.39 -40.38
CA ILE A 7 33.07 38.24 -40.27
C ILE A 7 33.20 37.74 -38.82
N LEU A 8 32.14 37.90 -38.04
CA LEU A 8 32.02 37.30 -36.72
C LEU A 8 31.56 35.84 -36.88
N SER A 9 32.44 34.89 -36.61
CA SER A 9 32.11 33.47 -36.56
C SER A 9 31.47 33.15 -35.20
N LEU A 10 30.16 32.88 -35.19
CA LEU A 10 29.43 32.36 -34.02
C LEU A 10 29.69 30.84 -33.96
N SER A 11 30.53 30.42 -33.03
CA SER A 11 30.67 28.98 -32.68
C SER A 11 29.50 28.54 -31.83
N PHE A 12 28.59 27.75 -32.39
CA PHE A 12 27.56 27.05 -31.63
C PHE A 12 28.21 25.86 -30.90
N ALA A 13 28.37 25.95 -29.59
CA ALA A 13 28.70 24.79 -28.76
C ALA A 13 27.43 23.93 -28.63
N VAL A 14 27.38 22.80 -29.33
CA VAL A 14 26.39 21.76 -29.06
C VAL A 14 26.78 21.11 -27.76
N LEU A 15 26.08 21.44 -26.68
CA LEU A 15 26.09 20.67 -25.46
C LEU A 15 25.46 19.31 -25.76
N LEU A 16 26.28 18.30 -25.98
CA LEU A 16 25.84 16.90 -25.93
C LEU A 16 25.41 16.64 -24.49
N ALA A 17 24.10 16.57 -24.25
CA ALA A 17 23.57 16.02 -23.02
C ALA A 17 24.13 14.57 -22.91
N ALA A 18 24.85 14.28 -21.85
CA ALA A 18 25.21 12.91 -21.51
C ALA A 18 23.90 12.11 -21.42
N PRO A 19 23.84 10.88 -21.95
CA PRO A 19 22.68 10.03 -21.71
C PRO A 19 22.45 9.96 -20.19
N ALA A 20 21.21 10.18 -19.75
CA ALA A 20 20.84 9.97 -18.35
C ALA A 20 21.30 8.55 -17.99
N ALA A 21 22.02 8.40 -16.87
CA ALA A 21 22.37 7.08 -16.37
C ALA A 21 21.07 6.28 -16.21
N ALA A 22 21.03 5.05 -16.72
CA ALA A 22 19.87 4.18 -16.58
C ALA A 22 19.52 4.06 -15.07
N ASP A 23 18.24 4.23 -14.74
CA ASP A 23 17.80 4.06 -13.34
C ASP A 23 17.71 2.54 -13.04
N PRO A 24 18.59 1.98 -12.20
CA PRO A 24 18.59 0.55 -11.93
C PRO A 24 17.25 0.08 -11.31
N VAL A 25 16.49 0.95 -10.66
CA VAL A 25 15.18 0.58 -10.10
C VAL A 25 14.20 0.22 -11.21
N ILE A 26 14.19 1.01 -12.31
CA ILE A 26 13.32 0.75 -13.47
C ILE A 26 13.76 -0.54 -14.17
N ASP A 27 15.05 -0.66 -14.50
CA ASP A 27 15.58 -1.83 -15.23
C ASP A 27 15.28 -3.14 -14.49
N TRP A 28 15.44 -3.16 -13.16
CA TRP A 28 15.18 -4.35 -12.36
C TRP A 28 13.68 -4.62 -12.15
N ASN A 29 12.81 -3.61 -12.13
CA ASN A 29 11.38 -3.80 -12.16
C ASN A 29 10.90 -4.34 -13.52
N ALA A 30 11.49 -3.88 -14.64
CA ALA A 30 11.20 -4.43 -15.97
C ALA A 30 11.59 -5.91 -16.06
N ALA A 31 12.80 -6.28 -15.61
CA ALA A 31 13.26 -7.67 -15.57
C ALA A 31 12.37 -8.55 -14.65
N PHE A 32 11.89 -7.99 -13.54
CA PHE A 32 10.93 -8.67 -12.67
C PHE A 32 9.60 -8.94 -13.38
N ILE A 33 9.03 -7.98 -14.11
CA ILE A 33 7.79 -8.17 -14.88
C ILE A 33 7.97 -9.25 -15.95
N ASP A 34 9.10 -9.28 -16.63
CA ASP A 34 9.40 -10.33 -17.60
C ASP A 34 9.51 -11.71 -16.95
N ALA A 35 10.08 -11.79 -15.75
CA ALA A 35 10.10 -13.03 -14.97
C ALA A 35 8.68 -13.48 -14.56
N VAL A 36 7.81 -12.55 -14.18
CA VAL A 36 6.40 -12.82 -13.86
C VAL A 36 5.67 -13.42 -15.07
N ARG A 37 5.83 -12.82 -16.25
CA ARG A 37 5.24 -13.31 -17.51
C ARG A 37 5.72 -14.72 -17.85
N ALA A 38 7.03 -14.94 -17.81
CA ALA A 38 7.67 -16.22 -18.17
C ALA A 38 7.25 -17.36 -17.22
N ASN A 39 7.14 -17.08 -15.93
CA ASN A 39 6.78 -18.07 -14.91
C ASN A 39 5.26 -18.17 -14.67
N ARG A 40 4.44 -17.39 -15.39
CA ARG A 40 2.96 -17.35 -15.27
C ARG A 40 2.51 -17.22 -13.81
N VAL A 41 3.12 -16.28 -13.09
CA VAL A 41 2.89 -16.07 -11.66
C VAL A 41 1.48 -15.51 -11.44
N ASN A 42 0.75 -16.04 -10.45
CA ASN A 42 -0.56 -15.47 -10.10
C ASN A 42 -0.44 -14.13 -9.35
N PRO A 43 -1.46 -13.25 -9.42
CA PRO A 43 -1.37 -11.90 -8.89
C PRO A 43 -0.94 -11.79 -7.41
N PRO A 44 -1.50 -12.54 -6.44
CA PRO A 44 -1.04 -12.43 -5.05
C PRO A 44 0.42 -12.86 -4.83
N ALA A 45 0.88 -13.93 -5.48
CA ALA A 45 2.27 -14.35 -5.35
C ALA A 45 3.22 -13.33 -5.99
N MET A 46 2.81 -12.74 -7.12
CA MET A 46 3.54 -11.67 -7.78
C MET A 46 3.71 -10.45 -6.87
N THR A 47 2.64 -9.99 -6.19
CA THR A 47 2.72 -8.81 -5.31
C THR A 47 3.67 -9.03 -4.13
N ARG A 48 3.73 -10.26 -3.60
CA ARG A 48 4.69 -10.63 -2.56
C ARG A 48 6.14 -10.47 -3.04
N VAL A 49 6.45 -10.96 -4.24
CA VAL A 49 7.80 -10.83 -4.83
C VAL A 49 8.13 -9.37 -5.12
N MET A 50 7.17 -8.61 -5.66
CA MET A 50 7.29 -7.18 -5.92
C MET A 50 7.66 -6.39 -4.66
N ALA A 51 7.01 -6.71 -3.53
CA ALA A 51 7.33 -6.08 -2.26
C ALA A 51 8.73 -6.48 -1.74
N ILE A 52 9.11 -7.77 -1.81
CA ILE A 52 10.45 -8.23 -1.43
C ILE A 52 11.52 -7.52 -2.27
N LEU A 53 11.34 -7.46 -3.58
CA LEU A 53 12.27 -6.80 -4.51
C LEU A 53 12.45 -5.33 -4.16
N ASN A 54 11.35 -4.59 -4.11
CA ASN A 54 11.40 -3.14 -4.01
C ASN A 54 11.75 -2.63 -2.61
N VAL A 55 11.38 -3.36 -1.55
CA VAL A 55 11.88 -3.09 -0.19
C VAL A 55 13.38 -3.33 -0.11
N SER A 56 13.89 -4.40 -0.73
CA SER A 56 15.33 -4.68 -0.74
C SER A 56 16.13 -3.60 -1.46
N ILE A 57 15.63 -3.12 -2.61
CA ILE A 57 16.24 -2.00 -3.34
C ILE A 57 16.19 -0.72 -2.49
N PHE A 58 15.03 -0.38 -1.96
CA PHE A 58 14.81 0.84 -1.18
C PHE A 58 15.70 0.89 0.06
N ASP A 59 15.67 -0.16 0.89
CA ASP A 59 16.45 -0.20 2.12
C ASP A 59 17.96 -0.17 1.83
N ALA A 60 18.42 -0.82 0.76
CA ALA A 60 19.83 -0.77 0.34
C ALA A 60 20.26 0.63 -0.10
N VAL A 61 19.37 1.37 -0.77
CA VAL A 61 19.64 2.75 -1.23
C VAL A 61 19.54 3.73 -0.07
N VAL A 62 18.43 3.73 0.67
CA VAL A 62 18.14 4.77 1.65
C VAL A 62 19.04 4.67 2.87
N SER A 63 19.52 3.48 3.24
CA SER A 63 20.49 3.32 4.32
C SER A 63 21.87 3.92 4.00
N LEU A 64 22.18 4.16 2.73
CA LEU A 64 23.40 4.83 2.26
C LEU A 64 23.18 6.34 2.03
N GLU A 65 22.06 6.73 1.45
CA GLU A 65 21.76 8.10 1.03
C GLU A 65 21.00 8.90 2.12
N GLY A 66 20.28 8.22 3.03
CA GLY A 66 19.41 8.84 4.00
C GLY A 66 18.11 9.39 3.42
N GLY A 67 17.44 10.25 4.17
CA GLY A 67 16.26 11.00 3.76
C GLY A 67 14.93 10.34 4.11
N TYR A 68 14.87 9.02 4.28
CA TYR A 68 13.66 8.28 4.65
C TYR A 68 13.96 7.14 5.62
N ALA A 69 12.98 6.80 6.45
CA ALA A 69 13.06 5.63 7.32
C ALA A 69 13.08 4.34 6.50
N THR A 70 13.98 3.41 6.84
CA THR A 70 14.02 2.06 6.26
C THR A 70 12.79 1.25 6.66
N TYR A 71 12.43 0.26 5.83
CA TYR A 71 11.39 -0.71 6.19
C TYR A 71 11.93 -1.81 7.12
N GLN A 72 13.12 -2.38 6.80
CA GLN A 72 13.76 -3.46 7.53
C GLN A 72 15.07 -2.96 8.17
N THR A 73 15.17 -3.04 9.51
CA THR A 73 16.31 -2.47 10.25
C THR A 73 17.40 -3.51 10.59
N ASP A 74 17.18 -4.80 10.37
CA ASP A 74 18.06 -5.87 10.86
C ASP A 74 19.27 -6.17 9.96
N ALA A 75 19.49 -5.40 8.90
CA ALA A 75 20.63 -5.56 8.00
C ALA A 75 21.97 -5.07 8.58
N GLY A 76 21.94 -4.33 9.69
CA GLY A 76 23.12 -3.72 10.33
C GLY A 76 23.42 -2.31 9.83
N LEU A 77 24.67 -1.85 10.01
CA LEU A 77 25.09 -0.51 9.62
C LEU A 77 25.61 -0.51 8.19
N ALA A 78 25.11 0.43 7.38
CA ALA A 78 25.55 0.64 6.02
C ALA A 78 27.01 1.13 5.96
N PRO A 79 27.85 0.63 5.05
CA PRO A 79 29.24 1.06 4.90
C PRO A 79 29.30 2.48 4.32
N ALA A 80 30.00 3.38 5.01
CA ALA A 80 30.13 4.76 4.58
C ALA A 80 30.85 4.87 3.22
N GLY A 81 30.26 5.59 2.27
CA GLY A 81 30.83 5.83 0.95
C GLY A 81 30.63 4.68 -0.05
N ALA A 82 29.85 3.67 0.28
CA ALA A 82 29.44 2.62 -0.66
C ALA A 82 28.53 3.20 -1.77
N SER A 83 28.60 2.63 -2.98
CA SER A 83 27.77 3.03 -4.10
C SER A 83 26.31 2.57 -3.93
N SER A 84 25.39 3.52 -3.79
CA SER A 84 23.94 3.25 -3.70
C SER A 84 23.38 2.61 -4.98
N THR A 85 23.88 3.00 -6.15
CA THR A 85 23.51 2.40 -7.44
C THR A 85 23.93 0.93 -7.52
N ALA A 86 25.16 0.61 -7.08
CA ALA A 86 25.63 -0.77 -7.02
C ALA A 86 24.85 -1.59 -5.99
N ALA A 87 24.48 -0.96 -4.86
CA ALA A 87 23.67 -1.60 -3.82
C ALA A 87 22.25 -1.92 -4.32
N ALA A 88 21.59 -0.99 -5.02
CA ALA A 88 20.29 -1.21 -5.65
C ALA A 88 20.30 -2.41 -6.61
N ALA A 89 21.26 -2.41 -7.55
CA ALA A 89 21.38 -3.49 -8.54
C ALA A 89 21.69 -4.84 -7.88
N ALA A 90 22.59 -4.87 -6.91
CA ALA A 90 22.97 -6.11 -6.21
C ALA A 90 21.85 -6.66 -5.32
N ALA A 91 21.05 -5.78 -4.69
CA ALA A 91 19.87 -6.17 -3.93
C ALA A 91 18.82 -6.83 -4.84
N ALA A 92 18.49 -6.18 -5.96
CA ALA A 92 17.55 -6.70 -6.94
C ALA A 92 17.99 -8.04 -7.51
N HIS A 93 19.25 -8.13 -7.96
CA HIS A 93 19.85 -9.36 -8.45
C HIS A 93 19.73 -10.52 -7.43
N ARG A 94 20.08 -10.25 -6.16
CA ARG A 94 20.01 -11.26 -5.10
C ARG A 94 18.59 -11.78 -4.89
N VAL A 95 17.59 -10.89 -4.89
CA VAL A 95 16.18 -11.27 -4.77
C VAL A 95 15.73 -12.13 -5.97
N LEU A 96 15.94 -11.63 -7.20
CA LEU A 96 15.41 -12.28 -8.38
C LEU A 96 16.10 -13.62 -8.67
N THR A 97 17.41 -13.74 -8.48
CA THR A 97 18.13 -15.03 -8.62
C THR A 97 17.71 -16.05 -7.57
N THR A 98 17.34 -15.59 -6.37
CA THR A 98 16.83 -16.48 -5.30
C THR A 98 15.44 -17.02 -5.62
N ILE A 99 14.55 -16.16 -6.13
CA ILE A 99 13.13 -16.52 -6.38
C ILE A 99 12.96 -17.19 -7.75
N TYR A 100 13.70 -16.76 -8.76
CA TYR A 100 13.63 -17.27 -10.14
C TYR A 100 14.98 -17.83 -10.62
N PRO A 101 15.52 -18.89 -9.97
CA PRO A 101 16.88 -19.40 -10.29
C PRO A 101 17.03 -19.89 -11.73
N GLY A 102 15.94 -20.25 -12.40
CA GLY A 102 15.94 -20.65 -13.81
C GLY A 102 16.30 -19.52 -14.79
N GLN A 103 16.25 -18.25 -14.35
CA GLN A 103 16.57 -17.05 -15.15
C GLN A 103 17.84 -16.34 -14.63
N ALA A 104 18.64 -17.01 -13.78
CA ALA A 104 19.83 -16.41 -13.17
C ALA A 104 20.80 -15.81 -14.19
N ALA A 105 20.98 -16.45 -15.36
CA ALA A 105 21.90 -15.98 -16.41
C ALA A 105 21.47 -14.62 -16.99
N ASP A 106 20.16 -14.39 -17.12
CA ASP A 106 19.62 -13.11 -17.61
C ASP A 106 19.84 -12.01 -16.54
N PHE A 107 19.60 -12.32 -15.28
CA PHE A 107 19.86 -11.42 -14.16
C PHE A 107 21.35 -11.14 -13.94
N ASP A 108 22.23 -12.13 -14.13
CA ASP A 108 23.69 -11.93 -14.10
C ASP A 108 24.14 -10.95 -15.19
N SER A 109 23.56 -11.06 -16.38
CA SER A 109 23.83 -10.16 -17.50
C SER A 109 23.34 -8.74 -17.21
N LEU A 110 22.15 -8.61 -16.62
CA LEU A 110 21.60 -7.30 -16.23
C LEU A 110 22.44 -6.66 -15.11
N LEU A 111 22.90 -7.44 -14.12
CA LEU A 111 23.80 -6.93 -13.06
C LEU A 111 25.10 -6.41 -13.66
N ALA A 112 25.71 -7.16 -14.57
CA ALA A 112 26.93 -6.71 -15.24
C ALA A 112 26.70 -5.38 -15.98
N GLY A 113 25.59 -5.24 -16.71
CA GLY A 113 25.20 -3.98 -17.35
C GLY A 113 24.95 -2.82 -16.37
N SER A 114 24.26 -3.08 -15.26
CA SER A 114 24.01 -2.07 -14.21
C SER A 114 25.30 -1.57 -13.54
N LEU A 115 26.35 -2.39 -13.53
CA LEU A 115 27.65 -2.05 -12.92
C LEU A 115 28.66 -1.46 -13.92
N ASP A 116 28.44 -1.56 -15.22
CA ASP A 116 29.41 -1.16 -16.27
C ASP A 116 29.77 0.34 -16.21
N GLY A 117 28.81 1.18 -15.81
CA GLY A 117 29.02 2.64 -15.64
C GLY A 117 29.67 3.04 -14.30
N ILE A 118 29.89 2.09 -13.38
CA ILE A 118 30.43 2.36 -12.03
C ILE A 118 31.90 1.93 -12.00
N PRO A 119 32.85 2.85 -11.79
CA PRO A 119 34.27 2.51 -11.76
C PRO A 119 34.60 1.42 -10.72
N ASP A 120 35.53 0.52 -11.06
CA ASP A 120 36.06 -0.47 -10.12
C ASP A 120 36.68 0.23 -8.92
N SER A 121 36.12 0.02 -7.74
CA SER A 121 36.52 0.69 -6.52
C SER A 121 35.96 0.00 -5.30
N THR A 122 36.54 0.26 -4.13
CA THR A 122 36.00 -0.17 -2.84
C THR A 122 34.54 0.26 -2.67
N SER A 123 34.20 1.47 -3.11
CA SER A 123 32.81 1.99 -3.05
C SER A 123 31.82 1.11 -3.81
N ARG A 124 32.19 0.62 -5.02
CA ARG A 124 31.35 -0.31 -5.79
C ARG A 124 31.24 -1.65 -5.10
N ASP A 125 32.37 -2.21 -4.66
CA ASP A 125 32.40 -3.52 -4.03
C ASP A 125 31.64 -3.54 -2.69
N ASP A 126 31.78 -2.50 -1.89
CA ASP A 126 31.03 -2.28 -0.65
C ASP A 126 29.51 -2.13 -0.94
N GLY A 127 29.15 -1.40 -2.01
CA GLY A 127 27.76 -1.30 -2.47
C GLY A 127 27.16 -2.65 -2.84
N ILE A 128 27.88 -3.44 -3.63
CA ILE A 128 27.44 -4.81 -4.01
C ILE A 128 27.25 -5.69 -2.75
N ALA A 129 28.23 -5.67 -1.84
CA ALA A 129 28.15 -6.45 -0.60
C ALA A 129 26.95 -6.02 0.26
N TRP A 130 26.76 -4.70 0.39
CA TRP A 130 25.66 -4.12 1.16
C TRP A 130 24.30 -4.49 0.58
N GLY A 131 24.08 -4.30 -0.72
CA GLY A 131 22.82 -4.66 -1.39
C GLY A 131 22.44 -6.13 -1.19
N ARG A 132 23.42 -7.05 -1.27
CA ARG A 132 23.20 -8.48 -0.98
C ARG A 132 22.81 -8.71 0.47
N THR A 133 23.48 -8.04 1.42
CA THR A 133 23.19 -8.16 2.85
C THR A 133 21.75 -7.72 3.17
N VAL A 134 21.32 -6.59 2.64
CA VAL A 134 19.94 -6.09 2.80
C VAL A 134 18.93 -7.06 2.18
N ALA A 135 19.18 -7.50 0.96
CA ALA A 135 18.29 -8.46 0.28
C ALA A 135 18.16 -9.78 1.05
N ASP A 136 19.26 -10.30 1.61
CA ASP A 136 19.23 -11.52 2.44
C ASP A 136 18.41 -11.31 3.73
N ALA A 137 18.49 -10.14 4.36
CA ALA A 137 17.67 -9.81 5.53
C ALA A 137 16.17 -9.74 5.18
N VAL A 138 15.80 -9.08 4.07
CA VAL A 138 14.41 -9.01 3.61
C VAL A 138 13.87 -10.38 3.23
N LEU A 139 14.64 -11.18 2.47
CA LEU A 139 14.27 -12.55 2.11
C LEU A 139 14.07 -13.43 3.35
N ALA A 140 14.97 -13.37 4.32
CA ALA A 140 14.87 -14.09 5.57
C ALA A 140 13.63 -13.67 6.37
N SER A 141 13.34 -12.38 6.44
CA SER A 141 12.16 -11.87 7.13
C SER A 141 10.84 -12.39 6.55
N ARG A 142 10.83 -12.79 5.28
CA ARG A 142 9.64 -13.30 4.57
C ARG A 142 9.66 -14.80 4.29
N ALA A 143 10.67 -15.53 4.77
CA ALA A 143 10.81 -16.97 4.53
C ALA A 143 9.61 -17.77 5.08
N ASP A 144 9.15 -17.43 6.27
CA ASP A 144 8.06 -18.10 6.99
C ASP A 144 6.85 -17.17 7.18
N ASP A 145 6.42 -16.49 6.10
CA ASP A 145 5.31 -15.54 6.15
C ASP A 145 3.93 -16.19 5.93
N GLY A 146 3.85 -17.50 5.77
CA GLY A 146 2.60 -18.23 5.56
C GLY A 146 2.20 -18.44 4.10
N SER A 147 2.85 -17.76 3.14
CA SER A 147 2.49 -17.85 1.71
C SER A 147 2.64 -19.25 1.12
N GLY A 148 3.59 -20.04 1.61
CA GLY A 148 3.85 -21.42 1.18
C GLY A 148 3.06 -22.49 1.94
N VAL A 149 2.21 -22.14 2.90
CA VAL A 149 1.48 -23.10 3.75
C VAL A 149 0.18 -23.51 3.05
N PRO A 150 0.03 -24.76 2.58
CA PRO A 150 -1.20 -25.17 1.92
C PRO A 150 -2.36 -25.27 2.92
N ILE A 151 -3.50 -24.67 2.58
CA ILE A 151 -4.74 -24.75 3.36
C ILE A 151 -5.84 -25.33 2.46
N GLY A 152 -6.61 -26.29 3.00
CA GLY A 152 -7.81 -26.79 2.34
C GLY A 152 -8.92 -25.75 2.40
N TYR A 153 -9.66 -25.62 1.30
CA TYR A 153 -10.82 -24.75 1.24
C TYR A 153 -12.09 -25.58 1.08
N PHE A 154 -13.03 -25.38 2.00
CA PHE A 154 -14.31 -26.07 2.04
C PHE A 154 -15.43 -25.01 2.09
N PRO A 155 -15.95 -24.57 0.92
CA PRO A 155 -16.99 -23.56 0.89
C PRO A 155 -18.27 -24.07 1.56
N PRO A 156 -19.06 -23.18 2.18
CA PRO A 156 -20.43 -23.50 2.52
C PRO A 156 -21.22 -23.94 1.28
N THR A 157 -22.31 -24.65 1.47
CA THR A 157 -23.18 -25.12 0.37
C THR A 157 -24.47 -24.32 0.32
N GLY A 158 -25.00 -24.09 -0.89
CA GLY A 158 -26.27 -23.40 -1.11
C GLY A 158 -26.15 -22.12 -1.93
N VAL A 159 -27.22 -21.37 -1.96
CA VAL A 159 -27.33 -20.09 -2.68
C VAL A 159 -26.42 -19.05 -2.05
N PHE A 160 -25.87 -18.14 -2.83
CA PHE A 160 -24.89 -17.10 -2.47
C PHE A 160 -23.47 -17.58 -2.19
N TRP A 161 -23.22 -18.89 -2.09
CA TRP A 161 -21.89 -19.41 -1.84
C TRP A 161 -21.14 -19.74 -3.12
N TRP A 162 -19.86 -19.41 -3.14
CA TRP A 162 -18.99 -19.70 -4.27
C TRP A 162 -18.78 -21.20 -4.46
N ILE A 163 -18.89 -21.63 -5.70
CA ILE A 163 -18.49 -22.95 -6.18
C ILE A 163 -17.57 -22.79 -7.40
N PRO A 164 -16.72 -23.78 -7.73
CA PRO A 164 -15.93 -23.76 -8.95
C PRO A 164 -16.79 -23.51 -10.19
N THR A 165 -16.29 -22.67 -11.11
CA THR A 165 -16.98 -22.22 -12.33
C THR A 165 -16.36 -22.81 -13.58
N PRO A 166 -17.11 -22.91 -14.73
CA PRO A 166 -16.56 -23.31 -16.01
C PRO A 166 -15.41 -22.38 -16.46
N PRO A 167 -14.62 -22.83 -17.46
CA PRO A 167 -14.69 -24.14 -18.13
C PRO A 167 -13.97 -25.24 -17.35
N GLY A 168 -13.07 -24.92 -16.42
CA GLY A 168 -12.19 -25.90 -15.79
C GLY A 168 -12.66 -26.42 -14.44
N PHE A 169 -13.64 -25.79 -13.79
CA PHE A 169 -14.07 -26.11 -12.42
C PHE A 169 -12.88 -26.23 -11.45
N VAL A 170 -11.91 -25.32 -11.60
CA VAL A 170 -10.64 -25.33 -10.88
C VAL A 170 -10.87 -25.09 -9.39
N PRO A 171 -10.19 -25.82 -8.48
CA PRO A 171 -10.24 -25.56 -7.06
C PRO A 171 -9.85 -24.12 -6.69
N ALA A 172 -10.26 -23.69 -5.49
CA ALA A 172 -10.00 -22.35 -4.99
C ALA A 172 -8.52 -21.99 -4.98
N LEU A 173 -8.17 -20.85 -5.58
CA LEU A 173 -6.81 -20.37 -5.71
C LEU A 173 -6.35 -19.68 -4.42
N LEU A 174 -5.25 -20.15 -3.83
CA LEU A 174 -4.55 -19.53 -2.71
C LEU A 174 -5.43 -19.26 -1.46
N PRO A 175 -6.17 -20.23 -0.94
CA PRO A 175 -7.01 -20.03 0.25
C PRO A 175 -6.21 -19.69 1.52
N GLN A 176 -4.88 -19.87 1.50
CA GLN A 176 -3.98 -19.49 2.59
C GLN A 176 -3.63 -17.98 2.58
N TRP A 177 -3.91 -17.24 1.51
CA TRP A 177 -3.45 -15.85 1.39
C TRP A 177 -3.96 -14.90 2.49
N PRO A 178 -5.16 -15.07 3.06
CA PRO A 178 -5.62 -14.31 4.23
C PRO A 178 -4.73 -14.46 5.48
N TYR A 179 -3.92 -15.51 5.54
CA TYR A 179 -3.06 -15.84 6.68
C TYR A 179 -1.59 -15.49 6.43
N VAL A 180 -1.28 -14.94 5.26
CA VAL A 180 0.05 -14.41 4.97
C VAL A 180 0.29 -13.21 5.89
N ARG A 181 1.48 -13.18 6.51
CA ARG A 181 1.87 -12.06 7.36
C ARG A 181 1.89 -10.76 6.55
N PRO A 182 1.09 -9.75 6.92
CA PRO A 182 1.05 -8.48 6.21
C PRO A 182 2.40 -7.74 6.24
N TRP A 183 2.54 -6.77 5.36
CA TRP A 183 3.69 -5.86 5.33
C TRP A 183 3.48 -4.66 6.26
N THR A 184 2.30 -4.09 6.26
CA THR A 184 2.01 -2.84 6.97
C THR A 184 0.84 -2.98 7.93
N LEU A 185 -0.05 -3.94 7.71
CA LEU A 185 -1.28 -4.09 8.48
C LEU A 185 -1.07 -4.88 9.76
N LEU A 186 -1.89 -4.61 10.76
CA LEU A 186 -1.94 -5.38 12.01
C LEU A 186 -2.64 -6.73 11.81
N SER A 187 -3.56 -6.82 10.84
CA SER A 187 -4.26 -8.04 10.46
C SER A 187 -4.79 -7.95 9.03
N SER A 188 -5.06 -9.10 8.40
CA SER A 188 -5.71 -9.17 7.08
C SER A 188 -7.09 -8.50 7.03
N SER A 189 -7.76 -8.41 8.17
CA SER A 189 -9.11 -7.86 8.30
C SER A 189 -9.17 -6.35 8.59
N GLN A 190 -8.02 -5.67 8.71
CA GLN A 190 -7.99 -4.24 9.06
C GLN A 190 -8.77 -3.35 8.08
N PHE A 191 -8.75 -3.69 6.79
CA PHE A 191 -9.52 -3.01 5.74
C PHE A 191 -10.58 -3.93 5.12
N ARG A 192 -11.14 -4.85 5.91
CA ARG A 192 -12.22 -5.72 5.43
C ARG A 192 -13.43 -4.87 5.08
N ALA A 193 -13.94 -5.08 3.85
CA ALA A 193 -15.12 -4.40 3.35
C ALA A 193 -16.40 -4.77 4.15
N PRO A 194 -17.46 -3.95 4.10
CA PRO A 194 -18.67 -4.17 4.90
C PRO A 194 -19.46 -5.44 4.54
N GLY A 195 -19.19 -6.05 3.39
CA GLY A 195 -19.83 -7.27 2.93
C GLY A 195 -20.74 -7.09 1.71
N PRO A 196 -20.94 -8.17 0.94
CA PRO A 196 -21.85 -8.16 -0.19
C PRO A 196 -23.31 -8.04 0.29
N PRO A 197 -24.29 -7.79 -0.61
CA PRO A 197 -25.71 -7.85 -0.28
C PRO A 197 -26.05 -9.17 0.41
N ALA A 198 -26.67 -9.09 1.59
CA ALA A 198 -26.95 -10.26 2.43
C ALA A 198 -28.13 -11.10 1.94
N THR A 199 -28.99 -10.52 1.11
CA THR A 199 -30.22 -11.16 0.59
C THR A 199 -30.48 -10.72 -0.85
N PRO A 200 -31.21 -11.54 -1.64
CA PRO A 200 -31.62 -11.18 -3.00
C PRO A 200 -32.59 -10.00 -3.07
N ASN A 201 -33.20 -9.63 -1.95
CA ASN A 201 -34.09 -8.47 -1.85
C ASN A 201 -33.36 -7.16 -1.57
N ASP A 202 -32.03 -7.16 -1.38
CA ASP A 202 -31.23 -5.93 -1.30
C ASP A 202 -31.27 -5.24 -2.69
N PRO A 203 -31.69 -3.97 -2.76
CA PRO A 203 -31.79 -3.25 -4.04
C PRO A 203 -30.47 -3.19 -4.83
N ARG A 204 -29.32 -3.27 -4.14
CA ARG A 204 -28.00 -3.33 -4.79
C ARG A 204 -27.81 -4.62 -5.57
N TYR A 205 -28.27 -5.76 -5.02
CA TYR A 205 -28.14 -7.06 -5.66
C TYR A 205 -28.86 -7.12 -7.01
N LEU A 206 -30.14 -6.78 -7.06
CA LEU A 206 -30.92 -6.83 -8.29
C LEU A 206 -30.35 -5.90 -9.37
N LYS A 207 -30.00 -4.67 -8.99
CA LYS A 207 -29.40 -3.71 -9.92
C LYS A 207 -28.12 -4.27 -10.57
N ASP A 208 -27.19 -4.73 -9.73
CA ASP A 208 -25.89 -5.21 -10.17
C ASP A 208 -26.01 -6.55 -10.92
N TYR A 209 -27.01 -7.41 -10.55
CA TYR A 209 -27.35 -8.63 -11.27
C TYR A 209 -27.79 -8.34 -12.71
N LEU A 210 -28.72 -7.42 -12.89
CA LEU A 210 -29.24 -7.06 -14.22
C LEU A 210 -28.16 -6.40 -15.09
N GLU A 211 -27.31 -5.57 -14.50
CA GLU A 211 -26.19 -4.92 -15.19
C GLU A 211 -25.20 -5.98 -15.73
N VAL A 212 -24.74 -6.88 -14.88
CA VAL A 212 -23.76 -7.91 -15.29
C VAL A 212 -24.41 -8.94 -16.23
N LYS A 213 -25.67 -9.30 -16.02
CA LYS A 213 -26.39 -10.19 -16.92
C LYS A 213 -26.46 -9.65 -18.34
N SER A 214 -26.71 -8.34 -18.49
CA SER A 214 -26.77 -7.67 -19.80
C SER A 214 -25.38 -7.43 -20.39
N LEU A 215 -24.49 -6.73 -19.66
CA LEU A 215 -23.19 -6.28 -20.20
C LEU A 215 -22.11 -7.36 -20.16
N GLY A 216 -22.19 -8.31 -19.22
CA GLY A 216 -21.17 -9.31 -18.96
C GLY A 216 -21.31 -10.60 -19.79
N ASP A 217 -22.40 -10.78 -20.53
CA ASP A 217 -22.64 -11.94 -21.39
C ASP A 217 -21.61 -12.03 -22.52
N ALA A 218 -21.16 -13.23 -22.83
CA ALA A 218 -20.28 -13.45 -23.98
C ALA A 218 -20.91 -12.98 -25.30
N ASP A 219 -22.23 -13.17 -25.43
CA ASP A 219 -23.02 -12.81 -26.59
C ASP A 219 -23.86 -11.52 -26.38
N SER A 220 -23.42 -10.64 -25.48
CA SER A 220 -24.12 -9.39 -25.15
C SER A 220 -24.39 -8.53 -26.39
N LEU A 221 -25.64 -8.07 -26.51
CA LEU A 221 -26.06 -7.10 -27.54
C LEU A 221 -26.07 -5.65 -26.99
N ASP A 222 -25.87 -5.48 -25.68
CA ASP A 222 -25.91 -4.19 -24.98
C ASP A 222 -24.50 -3.64 -24.70
N ARG A 223 -23.47 -4.52 -24.64
CA ARG A 223 -22.08 -4.13 -24.51
C ARG A 223 -21.55 -3.59 -25.84
N ASP A 224 -21.01 -2.38 -25.85
CA ASP A 224 -20.41 -1.79 -27.04
C ASP A 224 -18.95 -2.26 -27.27
N ASP A 225 -18.36 -1.80 -28.39
CA ASP A 225 -17.00 -2.21 -28.80
C ASP A 225 -15.93 -1.69 -27.82
N ASP A 226 -16.09 -0.48 -27.27
CA ASP A 226 -15.14 0.09 -26.28
C ASP A 226 -15.20 -0.68 -24.96
N GLN A 227 -16.39 -1.00 -24.47
CA GLN A 227 -16.58 -1.83 -23.27
C GLN A 227 -16.00 -3.24 -23.45
N SER A 228 -16.09 -3.78 -24.66
CA SER A 228 -15.50 -5.08 -24.99
C SER A 228 -13.97 -5.02 -25.00
N GLU A 229 -13.39 -3.95 -25.57
CA GLU A 229 -11.95 -3.70 -25.51
C GLU A 229 -11.48 -3.47 -24.08
N ILE A 230 -12.17 -2.66 -23.27
CA ILE A 230 -11.86 -2.43 -21.84
C ILE A 230 -11.79 -3.75 -21.08
N ALA A 231 -12.76 -4.67 -21.29
CA ALA A 231 -12.78 -5.96 -20.60
C ALA A 231 -11.54 -6.81 -20.93
N GLN A 232 -11.09 -6.81 -22.18
CA GLN A 232 -9.91 -7.55 -22.63
C GLN A 232 -8.60 -6.85 -22.25
N PHE A 233 -8.59 -5.51 -22.34
CA PHE A 233 -7.41 -4.68 -22.05
C PHE A 233 -6.92 -4.89 -20.60
N TRP A 234 -7.84 -4.90 -19.65
CA TRP A 234 -7.56 -5.11 -18.22
C TRP A 234 -7.76 -6.57 -17.78
N ASP A 235 -7.79 -7.55 -18.70
CA ASP A 235 -7.92 -8.95 -18.27
C ASP A 235 -6.72 -9.41 -17.45
N ASP A 236 -5.53 -9.05 -17.87
CA ASP A 236 -4.28 -9.26 -17.13
C ASP A 236 -4.14 -10.68 -16.57
N GLY A 237 -4.49 -11.68 -17.39
CA GLY A 237 -4.51 -13.09 -17.03
C GLY A 237 -3.12 -13.69 -16.81
N LEU A 238 -3.06 -15.00 -16.52
CA LEU A 238 -1.79 -15.72 -16.31
C LEU A 238 -0.90 -15.69 -17.56
N GLY A 239 0.34 -15.25 -17.41
CA GLY A 239 1.32 -15.08 -18.50
C GLY A 239 1.41 -13.65 -19.01
N THR A 240 0.67 -12.73 -18.41
CA THR A 240 0.81 -11.28 -18.57
C THR A 240 1.60 -10.69 -17.39
N SER A 241 1.73 -9.37 -17.36
CA SER A 241 2.24 -8.62 -16.20
C SER A 241 1.38 -8.82 -14.95
N THR A 242 0.15 -9.29 -15.07
CA THR A 242 -0.91 -9.34 -14.07
C THR A 242 -1.39 -7.94 -13.61
N PRO A 243 -2.57 -7.78 -12.96
CA PRO A 243 -3.08 -6.45 -12.62
C PRO A 243 -2.10 -5.59 -11.79
N PRO A 244 -1.45 -6.09 -10.72
CA PRO A 244 -0.47 -5.28 -10.00
C PRO A 244 0.80 -4.99 -10.83
N GLY A 245 1.19 -5.86 -11.76
CA GLY A 245 2.32 -5.63 -12.66
C GLY A 245 2.01 -4.60 -13.73
N HIS A 246 0.78 -4.52 -14.22
CA HIS A 246 0.36 -3.44 -15.11
C HIS A 246 0.55 -2.07 -14.43
N TRP A 247 0.18 -1.95 -13.15
CA TRP A 247 0.45 -0.74 -12.36
C TRP A 247 1.94 -0.50 -12.10
N ASN A 248 2.76 -1.54 -12.05
CA ASN A 248 4.21 -1.39 -11.99
C ASN A 248 4.77 -0.82 -13.31
N LEU A 249 4.26 -1.25 -14.47
CA LEU A 249 4.63 -0.69 -15.77
C LEU A 249 4.23 0.79 -15.88
N ILE A 250 3.03 1.16 -15.44
CA ILE A 250 2.60 2.56 -15.35
C ILE A 250 3.56 3.35 -14.44
N ALA A 251 3.95 2.80 -13.28
CA ALA A 251 4.89 3.44 -12.38
C ALA A 251 6.27 3.66 -13.02
N GLN A 252 6.80 2.69 -13.79
CA GLN A 252 8.06 2.83 -14.53
C GLN A 252 8.00 4.03 -15.49
N GLN A 253 6.94 4.13 -16.30
CA GLN A 253 6.74 5.25 -17.21
C GLN A 253 6.71 6.59 -16.45
N LEU A 254 5.94 6.69 -15.35
CA LEU A 254 5.82 7.93 -14.58
C LEU A 254 7.12 8.35 -13.92
N VAL A 255 7.95 7.41 -13.49
CA VAL A 255 9.30 7.69 -12.95
C VAL A 255 10.22 8.25 -14.02
N GLU A 256 10.24 7.66 -15.22
CA GLU A 256 11.03 8.15 -16.36
C GLU A 256 10.59 9.55 -16.79
N GLU A 257 9.29 9.77 -17.01
CA GLU A 257 8.73 11.05 -17.45
C GLU A 257 9.01 12.19 -16.46
N ARG A 258 9.06 11.88 -15.16
CA ARG A 258 9.32 12.85 -14.10
C ARG A 258 10.80 12.98 -13.73
N SER A 259 11.65 12.12 -14.27
CA SER A 259 13.08 12.08 -14.00
C SER A 259 13.38 12.01 -12.48
N LEU A 260 12.68 11.12 -11.77
CA LEU A 260 12.90 10.93 -10.34
C LEU A 260 14.33 10.44 -10.09
N ASN A 261 14.94 10.87 -8.99
CA ASN A 261 16.25 10.38 -8.61
C ASN A 261 16.18 8.96 -8.01
N LEU A 262 17.33 8.33 -7.80
CA LEU A 262 17.43 6.93 -7.31
C LEU A 262 16.64 6.69 -6.01
N VAL A 263 16.72 7.62 -5.04
CA VAL A 263 16.03 7.50 -3.75
C VAL A 263 14.52 7.63 -3.92
N GLU A 264 14.07 8.59 -4.73
CA GLU A 264 12.66 8.83 -5.04
C GLU A 264 12.06 7.65 -5.79
N SER A 265 12.75 7.13 -6.82
CA SER A 265 12.34 5.94 -7.57
C SER A 265 12.23 4.72 -6.66
N ALA A 266 13.27 4.45 -5.85
CA ALA A 266 13.28 3.32 -4.93
C ALA A 266 12.12 3.40 -3.91
N ARG A 267 11.86 4.61 -3.37
CA ARG A 267 10.75 4.83 -2.44
C ARG A 267 9.39 4.62 -3.10
N LEU A 268 9.18 5.15 -4.30
CA LEU A 268 7.92 4.99 -5.04
C LEU A 268 7.60 3.50 -5.25
N PHE A 269 8.57 2.73 -5.75
CA PHE A 269 8.36 1.31 -6.01
C PHE A 269 8.24 0.48 -4.72
N ALA A 270 8.93 0.84 -3.65
CA ALA A 270 8.77 0.17 -2.36
C ALA A 270 7.37 0.41 -1.77
N LEU A 271 6.89 1.65 -1.76
CA LEU A 271 5.53 1.99 -1.34
C LEU A 271 4.47 1.29 -2.20
N LEU A 272 4.63 1.29 -3.52
CA LEU A 272 3.74 0.55 -4.42
C LEU A 272 3.77 -0.95 -4.09
N GLY A 273 4.96 -1.54 -3.93
CA GLY A 273 5.15 -2.96 -3.66
C GLY A 273 4.48 -3.42 -2.36
N ILE A 274 4.74 -2.74 -1.22
CA ILE A 274 4.12 -3.12 0.06
C ILE A 274 2.61 -2.87 0.06
N THR A 275 2.14 -1.81 -0.62
CA THR A 275 0.72 -1.50 -0.73
C THR A 275 -0.04 -2.59 -1.50
N VAL A 276 0.45 -3.01 -2.67
CA VAL A 276 -0.24 -4.05 -3.45
C VAL A 276 -0.11 -5.44 -2.83
N ALA A 277 0.97 -5.71 -2.07
CA ALA A 277 1.10 -6.96 -1.33
C ALA A 277 0.05 -7.06 -0.21
N ASP A 278 -0.18 -5.99 0.52
CA ASP A 278 -1.25 -5.94 1.52
C ASP A 278 -2.65 -5.87 0.88
N ALA A 279 -2.80 -5.22 -0.29
CA ALA A 279 -4.04 -5.24 -1.07
C ALA A 279 -4.43 -6.68 -1.48
N ALA A 280 -3.46 -7.52 -1.84
CA ALA A 280 -3.69 -8.94 -2.10
C ALA A 280 -4.20 -9.68 -0.85
N ILE A 281 -3.62 -9.42 0.31
CA ILE A 281 -4.03 -10.03 1.58
C ILE A 281 -5.45 -9.60 1.95
N VAL A 282 -5.76 -8.29 1.88
CA VAL A 282 -7.09 -7.74 2.16
C VAL A 282 -8.15 -8.29 1.19
N SER A 283 -7.85 -8.31 -0.12
CA SER A 283 -8.78 -8.85 -1.11
C SER A 283 -9.06 -10.33 -0.87
N TRP A 284 -8.03 -11.14 -0.59
CA TRP A 284 -8.18 -12.57 -0.31
C TRP A 284 -8.86 -12.83 1.03
N ASP A 285 -8.63 -11.98 2.06
CA ASP A 285 -9.39 -12.02 3.31
C ASP A 285 -10.89 -11.82 3.05
N ASN A 286 -11.28 -10.80 2.30
CA ASN A 286 -12.67 -10.60 1.92
C ASN A 286 -13.25 -11.81 1.19
N LYS A 287 -12.53 -12.35 0.18
CA LYS A 287 -12.98 -13.49 -0.62
C LYS A 287 -13.28 -14.71 0.23
N TYR A 288 -12.33 -15.09 1.09
CA TYR A 288 -12.43 -16.29 1.91
C TYR A 288 -13.15 -16.08 3.25
N HIS A 289 -13.52 -14.85 3.58
CA HIS A 289 -14.43 -14.53 4.68
C HIS A 289 -15.90 -14.57 4.25
N TYR A 290 -16.20 -13.95 3.07
CA TYR A 290 -17.58 -13.82 2.59
C TYR A 290 -18.02 -14.97 1.68
N HIS A 291 -17.09 -15.72 1.06
CA HIS A 291 -17.38 -16.87 0.18
C HIS A 291 -18.40 -16.59 -0.92
N HIS A 292 -18.55 -15.36 -1.37
CA HIS A 292 -19.66 -14.93 -2.22
C HIS A 292 -19.54 -15.48 -3.65
N TRP A 293 -20.68 -15.89 -4.21
CA TRP A 293 -20.75 -16.51 -5.53
C TRP A 293 -20.43 -15.56 -6.69
N ARG A 294 -20.05 -16.14 -7.83
CA ARG A 294 -19.77 -15.42 -9.06
C ARG A 294 -21.04 -15.13 -9.84
N PRO A 295 -21.04 -14.08 -10.71
CA PRO A 295 -22.15 -13.80 -11.63
C PRO A 295 -22.61 -15.01 -12.42
N TYR A 296 -21.68 -15.78 -12.98
CA TYR A 296 -22.01 -17.03 -13.68
C TYR A 296 -22.94 -17.93 -12.87
N THR A 297 -22.54 -18.26 -11.64
CA THR A 297 -23.33 -19.17 -10.80
C THR A 297 -24.71 -18.59 -10.47
N ALA A 298 -24.78 -17.28 -10.19
CA ALA A 298 -26.01 -16.60 -9.86
C ALA A 298 -26.97 -16.50 -11.05
N ILE A 299 -26.46 -16.15 -12.24
CA ILE A 299 -27.29 -15.92 -13.42
C ILE A 299 -27.83 -17.23 -13.97
N VAL A 300 -26.99 -18.27 -14.08
CA VAL A 300 -27.42 -19.59 -14.53
C VAL A 300 -28.48 -20.21 -13.60
N ASN A 301 -28.46 -19.89 -12.31
CA ASN A 301 -29.37 -20.43 -11.30
C ASN A 301 -30.23 -19.33 -10.63
N GLY A 302 -30.64 -18.31 -11.38
CA GLY A 302 -31.38 -17.17 -10.83
C GLY A 302 -32.71 -17.52 -10.14
N ASP A 303 -33.32 -18.64 -10.48
CA ASP A 303 -34.53 -19.15 -9.83
C ASP A 303 -34.30 -19.67 -8.39
N LEU A 304 -33.06 -19.95 -8.03
CA LEU A 304 -32.73 -20.49 -6.70
C LEU A 304 -32.60 -19.42 -5.62
N ASP A 305 -32.42 -18.14 -5.97
CA ASP A 305 -32.23 -17.07 -5.00
C ASP A 305 -33.55 -16.59 -4.37
N GLY A 306 -34.69 -16.95 -4.95
CA GLY A 306 -36.02 -16.60 -4.45
C GLY A 306 -36.50 -15.20 -4.81
N ASN A 307 -35.75 -14.46 -5.64
CA ASN A 307 -36.19 -13.19 -6.19
C ASN A 307 -36.85 -13.39 -7.57
N PRO A 308 -38.12 -13.05 -7.78
CA PRO A 308 -38.79 -13.26 -9.05
C PRO A 308 -38.27 -12.37 -10.20
N GLU A 309 -37.47 -11.35 -9.91
CA GLU A 309 -36.86 -10.45 -10.89
C GLU A 309 -35.52 -10.94 -11.42
N THR A 310 -34.91 -11.96 -10.80
CA THR A 310 -33.65 -12.60 -11.20
C THR A 310 -33.93 -13.87 -12.01
N ALA A 311 -34.52 -13.73 -13.18
CA ALA A 311 -34.82 -14.88 -14.04
C ALA A 311 -33.52 -15.62 -14.44
N PRO A 312 -33.50 -16.99 -14.33
CA PRO A 312 -32.32 -17.77 -14.70
C PRO A 312 -32.04 -17.68 -16.19
N ASP A 313 -30.76 -17.81 -16.54
CA ASP A 313 -30.30 -17.92 -17.91
C ASP A 313 -29.25 -19.05 -18.02
N PRO A 314 -29.68 -20.28 -18.31
CA PRO A 314 -28.81 -21.45 -18.36
C PRO A 314 -27.73 -21.40 -19.46
N GLU A 315 -27.95 -20.60 -20.51
CA GLU A 315 -27.01 -20.46 -21.63
C GLU A 315 -26.01 -19.31 -21.41
N TRP A 316 -26.23 -18.48 -20.37
CA TRP A 316 -25.37 -17.34 -20.09
C TRP A 316 -23.92 -17.78 -19.77
N SER A 317 -22.98 -17.10 -20.36
CA SER A 317 -21.55 -17.27 -20.06
C SER A 317 -20.85 -15.92 -19.95
N SER A 318 -19.84 -15.83 -19.06
CA SER A 318 -19.07 -14.58 -18.92
C SER A 318 -18.20 -14.34 -20.16
N TYR A 319 -18.05 -13.07 -20.55
CA TYR A 319 -17.25 -12.65 -21.70
C TYR A 319 -15.76 -12.99 -21.55
N ILE A 320 -15.22 -12.87 -20.34
CA ILE A 320 -13.86 -13.32 -20.02
C ILE A 320 -13.91 -14.46 -19.00
N THR A 321 -12.82 -15.20 -18.89
CA THR A 321 -12.73 -16.37 -18.01
C THR A 321 -12.91 -16.00 -16.54
N THR A 322 -13.88 -16.63 -15.87
CA THR A 322 -14.10 -16.44 -14.43
C THR A 322 -12.96 -17.05 -13.62
N PRO A 323 -12.26 -16.27 -12.76
CA PRO A 323 -11.18 -16.79 -11.94
C PRO A 323 -11.66 -17.73 -10.82
N PRO A 324 -10.84 -18.72 -10.40
CA PRO A 324 -11.24 -19.77 -9.46
C PRO A 324 -11.14 -19.33 -7.99
N PHE A 325 -11.92 -18.37 -7.59
CA PHE A 325 -12.05 -17.91 -6.19
C PHE A 325 -13.34 -17.09 -5.98
N PRO A 326 -13.82 -16.92 -4.73
CA PRO A 326 -15.01 -16.13 -4.43
C PRO A 326 -14.95 -14.72 -5.00
N THR A 327 -16.10 -14.14 -5.32
CA THR A 327 -16.14 -12.86 -6.06
C THR A 327 -15.75 -11.66 -5.21
N TYR A 328 -16.32 -11.51 -4.02
CA TYR A 328 -16.27 -10.31 -3.19
C TYR A 328 -15.02 -10.26 -2.29
N THR A 329 -14.21 -9.21 -2.33
CA THR A 329 -14.21 -8.06 -3.22
C THR A 329 -13.41 -8.33 -4.50
N SER A 330 -13.57 -7.48 -5.55
CA SER A 330 -12.80 -7.59 -6.79
C SER A 330 -11.31 -7.39 -6.57
N GLY A 331 -10.48 -8.37 -6.99
CA GLY A 331 -9.02 -8.28 -6.90
C GLY A 331 -8.46 -7.15 -7.76
N HIS A 332 -8.87 -7.06 -9.03
CA HIS A 332 -8.45 -5.98 -9.94
C HIS A 332 -8.75 -4.59 -9.38
N SER A 333 -9.97 -4.41 -8.85
CA SER A 333 -10.39 -3.14 -8.27
C SER A 333 -9.61 -2.81 -6.99
N THR A 334 -9.29 -3.81 -6.14
CA THR A 334 -8.47 -3.60 -4.94
C THR A 334 -7.05 -3.18 -5.34
N PHE A 335 -6.43 -3.88 -6.29
CA PHE A 335 -5.09 -3.54 -6.79
C PHE A 335 -5.08 -2.17 -7.47
N SER A 336 -6.05 -1.88 -8.33
CA SER A 336 -6.07 -0.61 -9.07
C SER A 336 -6.38 0.58 -8.16
N GLY A 337 -7.35 0.43 -7.24
CA GLY A 337 -7.66 1.47 -6.25
C GLY A 337 -6.49 1.80 -5.33
N SER A 338 -5.74 0.78 -4.90
CA SER A 338 -4.55 0.97 -4.06
C SER A 338 -3.36 1.52 -4.84
N SER A 339 -3.09 1.00 -6.06
CA SER A 339 -1.98 1.45 -6.89
C SER A 339 -2.15 2.88 -7.38
N GLY A 340 -3.31 3.22 -7.96
CA GLY A 340 -3.58 4.59 -8.40
C GLY A 340 -3.46 5.59 -7.25
N ARG A 341 -4.01 5.23 -6.07
CA ARG A 341 -3.95 6.12 -4.91
C ARG A 341 -2.55 6.28 -4.35
N ILE A 342 -1.76 5.20 -4.18
CA ILE A 342 -0.40 5.31 -3.65
C ILE A 342 0.51 6.09 -4.60
N LEU A 343 0.41 5.87 -5.92
CA LEU A 343 1.15 6.65 -6.91
C LEU A 343 0.78 8.13 -6.85
N GLY A 344 -0.52 8.45 -6.78
CA GLY A 344 -0.99 9.83 -6.64
C GLY A 344 -0.47 10.52 -5.37
N LEU A 345 -0.43 9.81 -4.23
CA LEU A 345 0.11 10.32 -2.98
C LEU A 345 1.62 10.57 -3.06
N VAL A 346 2.38 9.64 -3.65
CA VAL A 346 3.84 9.79 -3.79
C VAL A 346 4.19 10.92 -4.75
N LEU A 347 3.45 11.04 -5.86
CA LEU A 347 3.68 12.06 -6.89
C LEU A 347 3.01 13.41 -6.56
N GLY A 348 2.23 13.48 -5.46
CA GLY A 348 1.58 14.69 -4.97
C GLY A 348 0.35 15.14 -5.75
N GLN A 349 -0.15 14.34 -6.71
CA GLN A 349 -1.35 14.65 -7.52
C GLN A 349 -1.95 13.40 -8.15
N ASP A 350 -3.26 13.41 -8.39
CA ASP A 350 -3.99 12.36 -9.10
C ASP A 350 -4.13 12.66 -10.60
N ASP A 351 -4.29 13.94 -10.95
CA ASP A 351 -4.47 14.43 -12.32
C ASP A 351 -3.14 14.36 -13.09
N ILE A 352 -2.82 13.17 -13.55
CA ILE A 352 -1.62 12.85 -14.35
C ILE A 352 -2.10 12.22 -15.65
N GLU A 353 -1.80 12.88 -16.79
CA GLU A 353 -2.06 12.32 -18.10
C GLU A 353 -0.99 11.26 -18.42
N PHE A 354 -1.41 10.08 -18.84
CA PHE A 354 -0.55 9.01 -19.29
C PHE A 354 -1.27 8.08 -20.26
N SER A 355 -0.51 7.22 -20.94
CA SER A 355 -1.06 6.16 -21.78
C SER A 355 -0.33 4.87 -21.49
N THR A 356 -1.05 3.75 -21.42
CA THR A 356 -0.48 2.44 -21.13
C THR A 356 -0.90 1.40 -22.17
N PRO A 357 -0.01 0.50 -22.59
CA PRO A 357 -0.34 -0.66 -23.40
C PRO A 357 -0.89 -1.79 -22.53
N SER A 358 -1.42 -2.83 -23.15
CA SER A 358 -1.88 -4.04 -22.47
C SER A 358 -1.28 -5.30 -23.08
N ASP A 359 -0.93 -6.25 -22.22
CA ASP A 359 -0.59 -7.61 -22.63
C ASP A 359 -1.82 -8.38 -23.17
N GLY A 360 -3.03 -8.01 -22.74
CA GLY A 360 -4.28 -8.64 -23.13
C GLY A 360 -4.72 -8.32 -24.56
N VAL A 361 -4.39 -7.10 -25.04
CA VAL A 361 -4.70 -6.63 -26.39
C VAL A 361 -3.44 -6.03 -27.00
N PRO A 362 -2.54 -6.85 -27.56
CA PRO A 362 -1.27 -6.37 -28.11
C PRO A 362 -1.47 -5.28 -29.18
N GLY A 363 -0.83 -4.13 -28.99
CA GLY A 363 -0.92 -2.97 -29.88
C GLY A 363 -2.02 -1.98 -29.51
N ALA A 364 -2.93 -2.28 -28.59
CA ALA A 364 -3.84 -1.31 -28.02
C ALA A 364 -3.09 -0.38 -27.05
N LEU A 365 -3.50 0.88 -27.04
CA LEU A 365 -3.00 1.93 -26.15
C LEU A 365 -4.19 2.71 -25.61
N ARG A 366 -4.38 2.72 -24.30
CA ARG A 366 -5.44 3.52 -23.66
C ARG A 366 -4.83 4.69 -22.90
N SER A 367 -5.49 5.84 -23.01
CA SER A 367 -5.03 7.11 -22.44
C SER A 367 -5.97 7.57 -21.32
N PHE A 368 -5.38 8.10 -20.27
CA PHE A 368 -6.09 8.53 -19.06
C PHE A 368 -5.66 9.94 -18.67
N SER A 369 -6.60 10.70 -18.10
CA SER A 369 -6.33 12.03 -17.56
C SER A 369 -5.95 12.01 -16.07
N SER A 370 -6.16 10.87 -15.40
CA SER A 370 -5.80 10.70 -14.00
C SER A 370 -5.56 9.22 -13.65
N LEU A 371 -4.84 9.00 -12.55
CA LEU A 371 -4.61 7.66 -12.00
C LEU A 371 -5.93 7.03 -11.51
N SER A 372 -6.80 7.84 -10.92
CA SER A 372 -8.12 7.38 -10.46
C SER A 372 -9.03 6.97 -11.62
N GLN A 373 -8.99 7.65 -12.76
CA GLN A 373 -9.72 7.26 -13.97
C GLN A 373 -9.30 5.88 -14.47
N ALA A 374 -8.01 5.61 -14.55
CA ALA A 374 -7.50 4.30 -14.94
C ALA A 374 -7.91 3.19 -13.94
N ALA A 375 -7.88 3.49 -12.64
CA ALA A 375 -8.31 2.56 -11.61
C ALA A 375 -9.82 2.23 -11.70
N GLU A 376 -10.66 3.21 -11.96
CA GLU A 376 -12.10 3.02 -12.16
C GLU A 376 -12.38 2.20 -13.43
N GLU A 377 -11.68 2.46 -14.53
CA GLU A 377 -11.84 1.69 -15.77
C GLU A 377 -11.39 0.22 -15.58
N ALA A 378 -10.25 0.00 -14.90
CA ALA A 378 -9.79 -1.35 -14.56
C ALA A 378 -10.81 -2.11 -13.68
N GLY A 379 -11.48 -1.41 -12.76
CA GLY A 379 -12.56 -1.97 -11.97
C GLY A 379 -13.81 -2.28 -12.82
N GLN A 380 -14.22 -1.35 -13.68
CA GLN A 380 -15.39 -1.49 -14.55
C GLN A 380 -15.20 -2.60 -15.59
N SER A 381 -13.98 -2.85 -16.04
CA SER A 381 -13.63 -3.94 -16.97
C SER A 381 -14.15 -5.31 -16.50
N ARG A 382 -14.23 -5.51 -15.18
CA ARG A 382 -14.67 -6.79 -14.59
C ARG A 382 -16.19 -6.99 -14.68
N ILE A 383 -16.94 -5.90 -14.76
CA ILE A 383 -18.40 -5.91 -15.01
C ILE A 383 -18.66 -6.24 -16.47
N TYR A 384 -17.98 -5.56 -17.38
CA TYR A 384 -18.04 -5.84 -18.82
C TYR A 384 -17.55 -7.25 -19.16
N GLY A 385 -16.57 -7.75 -18.40
CA GLY A 385 -16.09 -9.12 -18.49
C GLY A 385 -17.03 -10.18 -17.91
N GLY A 386 -18.09 -9.79 -17.20
CA GLY A 386 -19.11 -10.72 -16.66
C GLY A 386 -18.68 -11.51 -15.42
N ILE A 387 -17.64 -11.07 -14.70
CA ILE A 387 -17.04 -11.89 -13.63
C ILE A 387 -17.09 -11.28 -12.22
N HIS A 388 -17.55 -10.04 -12.08
CA HIS A 388 -17.73 -9.34 -10.82
C HIS A 388 -19.02 -8.54 -10.81
N TRP A 389 -19.48 -8.22 -9.59
CA TRP A 389 -20.62 -7.35 -9.32
C TRP A 389 -20.15 -5.91 -9.14
N GLN A 390 -21.03 -4.93 -9.38
CA GLN A 390 -20.66 -3.51 -9.18
C GLN A 390 -20.38 -3.17 -7.71
N TYR A 391 -21.04 -3.84 -6.75
CA TYR A 391 -20.68 -3.70 -5.33
C TYR A 391 -19.29 -4.30 -5.01
N ASP A 392 -18.85 -5.38 -5.69
CA ASP A 392 -17.50 -5.92 -5.57
C ASP A 392 -16.45 -4.87 -5.97
N ASN A 393 -16.74 -4.15 -7.07
CA ASN A 393 -15.87 -3.11 -7.62
C ASN A 393 -15.80 -1.90 -6.70
N ARG A 394 -16.94 -1.31 -6.32
CA ARG A 394 -17.00 -0.11 -5.50
C ARG A 394 -16.31 -0.29 -4.15
N ASP A 395 -16.63 -1.37 -3.44
CA ASP A 395 -16.09 -1.63 -2.12
C ASP A 395 -14.59 -1.94 -2.17
N ALA A 396 -14.13 -2.58 -3.26
CA ALA A 396 -12.72 -2.86 -3.50
C ALA A 396 -11.89 -1.60 -3.78
N ILE A 397 -12.37 -0.71 -4.66
CA ILE A 397 -11.71 0.57 -4.94
C ILE A 397 -11.60 1.41 -3.66
N ALA A 398 -12.70 1.51 -2.90
CA ALA A 398 -12.71 2.28 -1.65
C ALA A 398 -11.73 1.70 -0.61
N GLY A 399 -11.74 0.38 -0.41
CA GLY A 399 -10.83 -0.30 0.50
C GLY A 399 -9.36 -0.18 0.09
N GLY A 400 -9.07 -0.29 -1.22
CA GLY A 400 -7.73 -0.12 -1.77
C GLY A 400 -7.19 1.30 -1.57
N ARG A 401 -8.01 2.32 -1.79
CA ARG A 401 -7.66 3.73 -1.54
C ARG A 401 -7.35 3.99 -0.06
N ALA A 402 -8.20 3.50 0.84
CA ALA A 402 -7.99 3.65 2.29
C ALA A 402 -6.70 2.94 2.77
N LEU A 403 -6.42 1.75 2.23
CA LEU A 403 -5.16 1.05 2.48
C LEU A 403 -3.95 1.88 2.02
N ALA A 404 -3.98 2.43 0.81
CA ALA A 404 -2.87 3.24 0.28
C ALA A 404 -2.61 4.49 1.14
N GLU A 405 -3.65 5.17 1.59
CA GLU A 405 -3.55 6.32 2.50
C GLU A 405 -2.91 5.94 3.84
N TYR A 406 -3.31 4.80 4.39
CA TYR A 406 -2.70 4.26 5.61
C TYR A 406 -1.21 3.94 5.42
N VAL A 407 -0.85 3.27 4.33
CA VAL A 407 0.55 2.92 4.04
C VAL A 407 1.40 4.17 3.87
N PHE A 408 0.95 5.13 3.04
CA PHE A 408 1.69 6.37 2.80
C PHE A 408 1.89 7.20 4.08
N GLY A 409 0.89 7.25 4.94
CA GLY A 409 0.94 8.02 6.19
C GLY A 409 1.85 7.41 7.27
N ASN A 410 2.13 6.09 7.19
CA ASN A 410 2.79 5.38 8.29
C ASN A 410 4.15 4.74 7.93
N PHE A 411 4.46 4.52 6.64
CA PHE A 411 5.66 3.77 6.23
C PHE A 411 6.56 4.57 5.28
N LEU A 412 7.85 4.28 5.32
CA LEU A 412 8.91 4.87 4.49
C LEU A 412 8.85 6.41 4.51
N ARG A 413 8.59 6.98 5.68
CA ARG A 413 8.40 8.42 5.86
C ARG A 413 9.74 9.15 5.75
N PRO A 414 9.74 10.44 5.33
CA PRO A 414 10.94 11.27 5.41
C PRO A 414 11.54 11.27 6.81
N GLU A 415 12.87 11.16 6.92
CA GLU A 415 13.55 11.17 8.23
C GLU A 415 13.32 12.47 9.01
N SER A 416 13.16 13.60 8.32
CA SER A 416 12.77 14.87 8.95
C SER A 416 11.35 14.86 9.52
N SER A 417 10.54 13.85 9.16
CA SER A 417 9.20 13.56 9.70
C SER A 417 9.20 12.33 10.64
N VAL A 418 10.35 11.69 10.87
CA VAL A 418 10.54 10.85 12.06
C VAL A 418 10.68 11.83 13.22
N ALA A 419 9.57 12.43 13.61
CA ALA A 419 9.45 13.07 14.90
C ALA A 419 10.06 12.10 15.91
N VAL A 420 10.91 12.56 16.81
CA VAL A 420 11.33 11.76 17.96
C VAL A 420 10.04 11.47 18.72
N LEU A 421 9.39 10.37 18.34
CA LEU A 421 8.13 9.97 18.95
C LEU A 421 8.35 9.78 20.44
N CYS A 422 7.31 10.00 21.20
CA CYS A 422 7.32 9.80 22.63
C CYS A 422 7.90 8.41 22.99
N SER A 423 8.88 8.38 23.88
CA SER A 423 9.37 7.18 24.53
C SER A 423 8.75 7.10 25.94
N ALA A 424 7.93 6.10 26.17
CA ALA A 424 7.27 5.89 27.44
C ALA A 424 8.27 5.45 28.52
N ASP A 425 8.16 6.05 29.71
CA ASP A 425 8.86 5.66 30.92
C ASP A 425 7.93 5.79 32.15
N ASP A 426 8.46 5.64 33.35
CA ASP A 426 7.67 5.73 34.60
C ASP A 426 7.09 7.15 34.86
N GLU A 427 7.53 8.18 34.15
CA GLU A 427 7.11 9.57 34.31
C GLU A 427 6.46 10.16 33.06
N THR A 428 6.54 9.43 31.93
CA THR A 428 6.09 9.89 30.61
C THR A 428 5.04 8.95 30.04
N LEU A 429 3.83 9.45 29.88
CA LEU A 429 2.73 8.73 29.20
C LEU A 429 2.75 9.06 27.72
N CYS A 430 2.82 8.03 26.86
CA CYS A 430 2.75 8.17 25.42
C CYS A 430 1.35 7.79 24.91
N LEU A 431 0.74 8.67 24.09
CA LEU A 431 -0.62 8.55 23.56
C LEU A 431 -0.66 8.71 22.05
N GLN A 432 -1.75 8.26 21.40
CA GLN A 432 -2.00 8.40 19.95
C GLN A 432 -0.82 7.87 19.11
N GLY A 433 -0.48 6.57 19.32
CA GLY A 433 0.62 5.95 18.57
C GLY A 433 1.99 6.59 18.84
N ASN A 434 2.22 7.07 20.06
CA ASN A 434 3.43 7.79 20.49
C ASN A 434 3.60 9.21 19.90
N ARG A 435 2.58 9.75 19.23
CA ARG A 435 2.60 11.13 18.76
C ARG A 435 2.71 12.14 19.90
N PHE A 436 1.99 11.87 21.00
CA PHE A 436 1.93 12.79 22.15
C PHE A 436 2.64 12.21 23.37
N SER A 437 3.46 13.03 24.02
CA SER A 437 3.91 12.76 25.38
C SER A 437 3.13 13.60 26.39
N VAL A 438 2.78 12.99 27.53
CA VAL A 438 2.21 13.67 28.67
C VAL A 438 3.12 13.48 29.86
N ARG A 439 3.48 14.57 30.53
CA ARG A 439 4.25 14.59 31.77
C ARG A 439 3.57 15.53 32.78
N VAL A 440 3.62 15.17 34.06
CA VAL A 440 2.98 15.93 35.13
C VAL A 440 3.99 16.24 36.22
N ASP A 441 4.32 17.50 36.40
CA ASP A 441 5.08 17.98 37.56
C ASP A 441 4.10 18.38 38.66
N TRP A 442 4.34 18.00 39.93
CA TRP A 442 3.48 18.32 41.04
C TRP A 442 4.23 18.90 42.24
N ARG A 443 3.50 19.64 43.12
CA ARG A 443 4.04 20.21 44.35
C ARG A 443 2.97 20.28 45.45
N SER A 444 3.25 19.67 46.59
CA SER A 444 2.34 19.69 47.77
C SER A 444 2.71 20.73 48.83
N SER A 445 3.95 21.26 48.78
CA SER A 445 4.45 22.34 49.66
C SER A 445 5.68 23.03 49.08
N SER A 446 6.21 24.01 49.75
CA SER A 446 7.46 24.68 49.29
C SER A 446 8.67 23.75 49.25
N THR A 447 8.61 22.60 49.92
CA THR A 447 9.75 21.66 50.06
C THR A 447 9.47 20.25 49.52
N VAL A 448 8.23 19.97 49.14
CA VAL A 448 7.80 18.63 48.64
C VAL A 448 7.20 18.77 47.25
N ALA A 449 7.95 18.30 46.27
CA ALA A 449 7.55 18.27 44.86
C ALA A 449 8.07 17.00 44.18
N GLY A 450 7.53 16.65 43.03
CA GLY A 450 7.95 15.50 42.24
C GLY A 450 7.36 15.49 40.85
N VAL A 451 7.58 14.39 40.16
CA VAL A 451 6.95 14.08 38.88
C VAL A 451 5.92 12.98 39.10
N GLY A 452 4.78 13.08 38.45
CA GLY A 452 3.73 12.08 38.50
C GLY A 452 4.16 10.79 37.81
N ARG A 453 3.89 9.64 38.44
CA ARG A 453 4.10 8.34 37.81
C ARG A 453 3.01 8.09 36.77
N ALA A 454 3.42 7.82 35.54
CA ALA A 454 2.55 7.58 34.41
C ALA A 454 2.07 6.12 34.35
N VAL A 455 0.76 5.91 34.22
CA VAL A 455 0.14 4.59 34.09
C VAL A 455 -0.75 4.58 32.83
N PRO A 456 -0.33 3.95 31.73
CA PRO A 456 -1.14 3.88 30.52
C PRO A 456 -2.40 3.05 30.73
N ARG A 457 -3.53 3.47 30.17
CA ARG A 457 -4.83 2.78 30.25
C ARG A 457 -5.36 2.37 28.88
N THR A 458 -5.32 3.29 27.92
CA THR A 458 -5.70 3.06 26.52
C THR A 458 -4.70 3.77 25.60
N PRO A 459 -4.72 3.54 24.29
CA PRO A 459 -3.90 4.33 23.35
C PRO A 459 -4.16 5.85 23.41
N GLU A 460 -5.30 6.26 23.98
CA GLU A 460 -5.75 7.66 24.06
C GLU A 460 -5.73 8.24 25.47
N SER A 461 -5.46 7.44 26.51
CA SER A 461 -5.59 7.88 27.91
C SER A 461 -4.68 7.16 28.89
N GLY A 462 -4.35 7.84 29.97
CA GLY A 462 -3.66 7.28 31.11
C GLY A 462 -3.90 8.07 32.40
N GLU A 463 -3.31 7.59 33.47
CA GLU A 463 -3.42 8.10 34.83
C GLU A 463 -2.06 8.50 35.37
N PHE A 464 -2.07 9.42 36.35
CA PHE A 464 -0.88 9.79 37.10
C PHE A 464 -1.11 9.66 38.61
N THR A 465 -0.14 9.07 39.29
CA THR A 465 -0.09 8.99 40.74
C THR A 465 1.03 9.86 41.28
N PHE A 466 0.85 10.54 42.43
CA PHE A 466 1.84 11.47 42.97
C PHE A 466 2.55 10.89 44.22
N PHE A 467 1.85 10.17 45.08
CA PHE A 467 2.38 9.71 46.35
C PHE A 467 2.49 8.19 46.45
N GLY A 468 1.55 7.46 45.93
CA GLY A 468 1.49 5.99 45.99
C GLY A 468 0.88 5.39 44.76
N GLU A 469 1.28 4.17 44.43
CA GLU A 469 0.89 3.49 43.18
C GLU A 469 -0.61 3.26 43.04
N ASP A 470 -1.32 3.12 44.15
CA ASP A 470 -2.77 2.84 44.17
C ASP A 470 -3.64 4.10 44.32
N ASN A 471 -3.02 5.29 44.39
CA ASN A 471 -3.74 6.56 44.57
C ASN A 471 -3.67 7.39 43.28
N VAL A 472 -4.74 7.35 42.47
CA VAL A 472 -4.83 8.10 41.21
C VAL A 472 -5.23 9.54 41.48
N GLU A 473 -4.34 10.51 41.23
CA GLU A 473 -4.62 11.93 41.38
C GLU A 473 -5.12 12.58 40.11
N LEU A 474 -4.71 12.07 38.93
CA LEU A 474 -5.01 12.72 37.65
C LEU A 474 -5.24 11.70 36.54
N ILE A 475 -6.24 11.96 35.68
CA ILE A 475 -6.48 11.24 34.44
C ILE A 475 -6.31 12.23 33.28
N VAL A 476 -5.59 11.82 32.22
CA VAL A 476 -5.41 12.61 30.99
C VAL A 476 -5.82 11.80 29.77
N LYS A 477 -6.47 12.47 28.81
CA LYS A 477 -6.82 11.92 27.49
C LYS A 477 -6.37 12.89 26.41
N VAL A 478 -5.85 12.31 25.32
CA VAL A 478 -5.67 13.01 24.03
C VAL A 478 -6.51 12.27 23.00
N LEU A 479 -7.52 12.93 22.46
CA LEU A 479 -8.45 12.34 21.50
C LEU A 479 -8.20 12.89 20.10
N ASP A 480 -8.20 12.01 19.13
CA ASP A 480 -8.23 12.40 17.71
C ASP A 480 -9.64 12.86 17.35
N ALA A 481 -9.78 14.13 17.02
CA ALA A 481 -11.02 14.75 16.55
C ALA A 481 -10.81 15.48 15.22
N CYS A 482 -9.85 15.02 14.42
CA CYS A 482 -9.51 15.60 13.12
C CYS A 482 -10.71 15.68 12.19
N ASP A 483 -11.52 14.63 12.17
CA ASP A 483 -12.77 14.58 11.38
C ASP A 483 -13.91 15.45 11.96
N VAL A 484 -13.75 15.94 13.19
CA VAL A 484 -14.80 16.73 13.87
C VAL A 484 -14.56 18.22 13.70
N ASN A 485 -13.36 18.71 14.04
CA ASN A 485 -13.01 20.14 13.96
C ASN A 485 -11.55 20.41 13.55
N GLY A 486 -10.85 19.40 13.01
CA GLY A 486 -9.47 19.55 12.55
C GLY A 486 -8.43 19.64 13.68
N ASN A 487 -8.76 19.15 14.89
CA ASN A 487 -7.85 19.23 16.04
C ASN A 487 -7.80 17.96 16.86
N TYR A 488 -6.67 17.72 17.55
CA TYR A 488 -6.59 16.82 18.71
C TYR A 488 -7.09 17.57 19.95
N TRP A 489 -7.88 16.87 20.77
CA TRP A 489 -8.46 17.41 21.98
C TRP A 489 -7.72 16.89 23.20
N VAL A 490 -7.49 17.77 24.19
CA VAL A 490 -6.94 17.40 25.49
C VAL A 490 -8.00 17.52 26.57
N PHE A 491 -8.23 16.43 27.31
CA PHE A 491 -9.08 16.41 28.49
C PHE A 491 -8.27 15.92 29.67
N ALA A 492 -8.44 16.57 30.83
CA ALA A 492 -7.88 16.09 32.08
C ALA A 492 -8.87 16.28 33.24
N ALA A 493 -8.80 15.39 34.22
CA ALA A 493 -9.57 15.50 35.45
C ALA A 493 -8.69 15.06 36.63
N ALA A 494 -8.67 15.86 37.69
CA ALA A 494 -7.88 15.59 38.88
C ALA A 494 -8.78 15.44 40.12
N ALA A 495 -8.41 14.50 41.01
CA ALA A 495 -9.04 14.26 42.32
C ALA A 495 -8.09 14.73 43.44
N THR A 496 -7.50 15.90 43.30
CA THR A 496 -6.51 16.45 44.24
C THR A 496 -6.62 17.98 44.30
N ASP A 497 -6.12 18.59 45.39
CA ASP A 497 -5.92 20.02 45.58
C ASP A 497 -4.44 20.42 45.55
N ILE A 498 -3.58 19.48 45.16
CA ILE A 498 -2.14 19.66 44.97
C ILE A 498 -1.89 20.58 43.76
N GLU A 499 -0.80 21.34 43.81
CA GLU A 499 -0.33 22.07 42.63
C GLU A 499 0.20 21.08 41.61
N TYR A 500 -0.23 21.21 40.35
CA TYR A 500 0.32 20.42 39.26
C TYR A 500 0.37 21.20 37.95
N VAL A 501 1.31 20.78 37.09
CA VAL A 501 1.47 21.24 35.71
C VAL A 501 1.43 20.04 34.80
N ILE A 502 0.43 19.96 33.94
CA ILE A 502 0.35 18.98 32.86
C ILE A 502 1.04 19.57 31.63
N LYS A 503 2.03 18.88 31.11
CA LYS A 503 2.67 19.22 29.81
C LYS A 503 2.29 18.15 28.80
N VAL A 504 1.62 18.55 27.71
CA VAL A 504 1.32 17.69 26.58
C VAL A 504 2.12 18.20 25.38
N THR A 505 2.97 17.36 24.84
CA THR A 505 3.81 17.70 23.67
C THR A 505 3.40 16.85 22.47
N ASP A 506 3.05 17.51 21.37
CA ASP A 506 2.92 16.90 20.06
C ASP A 506 4.31 16.81 19.42
N HIS A 507 4.83 15.60 19.26
CA HIS A 507 6.16 15.35 18.70
C HIS A 507 6.21 15.46 17.17
N VAL A 508 5.05 15.45 16.52
CA VAL A 508 4.95 15.66 15.07
C VAL A 508 4.94 17.16 14.75
N ALA A 509 4.10 17.94 15.45
CA ALA A 509 4.00 19.39 15.25
C ALA A 509 5.03 20.17 16.07
N GLU A 510 5.92 19.50 16.85
CA GLU A 510 6.93 20.10 17.75
C GLU A 510 6.34 21.21 18.65
N SER A 511 5.12 21.00 19.15
CA SER A 511 4.40 21.98 19.94
C SER A 511 3.98 21.43 21.30
N THR A 512 3.92 22.30 22.32
CA THR A 512 3.57 21.92 23.69
C THR A 512 2.43 22.76 24.22
N ARG A 513 1.45 22.10 24.87
CA ARG A 513 0.39 22.73 25.68
C ARG A 513 0.66 22.46 27.16
N THR A 514 0.39 23.47 27.98
CA THR A 514 0.61 23.39 29.43
C THR A 514 -0.66 23.80 30.15
N TYR A 515 -1.07 22.96 31.13
CA TYR A 515 -2.26 23.19 31.96
C TYR A 515 -1.84 23.20 33.44
N PHE A 516 -2.20 24.26 34.15
CA PHE A 516 -1.75 24.52 35.52
C PHE A 516 -2.92 24.52 36.50
N ASN A 517 -2.73 23.85 37.65
CA ASN A 517 -3.60 23.92 38.83
C ASN A 517 -2.82 24.46 40.04
N PRO A 518 -3.25 25.57 40.68
CA PRO A 518 -2.56 26.09 41.85
C PRO A 518 -2.74 25.22 43.10
N LEU A 519 -1.77 25.28 44.01
CA LEU A 519 -1.83 24.60 45.29
C LEU A 519 -3.08 25.01 46.13
N PHE A 520 -3.70 24.07 46.85
CA PHE A 520 -4.94 24.22 47.63
C PHE A 520 -6.17 24.62 46.78
N THR A 521 -6.10 24.37 45.48
CA THR A 521 -7.24 24.55 44.59
C THR A 521 -7.72 23.19 44.10
N PRO A 522 -9.00 22.80 44.37
CA PRO A 522 -9.52 21.54 43.82
C PRO A 522 -9.31 21.45 42.32
N GLY A 523 -8.78 20.35 41.85
CA GLY A 523 -8.48 20.13 40.44
C GLY A 523 -9.71 20.35 39.56
N ARG A 524 -9.61 21.23 38.59
CA ARG A 524 -10.67 21.51 37.61
C ARG A 524 -10.48 20.61 36.40
N ALA A 525 -11.63 20.20 35.82
CA ALA A 525 -11.56 19.49 34.54
C ALA A 525 -11.00 20.42 33.45
N THR A 526 -9.95 19.99 32.79
CA THR A 526 -9.43 20.61 31.59
C THR A 526 -10.24 20.10 30.39
N ARG A 527 -10.67 21.04 29.54
CA ARG A 527 -11.30 20.75 28.25
C ARG A 527 -10.71 21.69 27.22
N ASP A 528 -9.78 21.19 26.43
CA ASP A 528 -9.18 21.90 25.31
C ASP A 528 -9.49 21.16 24.01
N VAL A 529 -10.45 21.67 23.25
CA VAL A 529 -10.92 21.09 21.98
C VAL A 529 -10.22 21.69 20.74
N GLU A 530 -9.22 22.53 20.98
CA GLU A 530 -8.38 23.16 19.96
C GLU A 530 -6.89 23.04 20.36
N ALA A 531 -6.52 21.96 21.09
CA ALA A 531 -5.21 21.81 21.69
C ALA A 531 -4.09 21.76 20.64
N PHE A 532 -4.25 20.92 19.63
CA PHE A 532 -3.26 20.75 18.56
C PHE A 532 -3.99 20.59 17.22
N ALA A 533 -3.53 21.31 16.19
CA ALA A 533 -4.08 21.18 14.84
C ALA A 533 -3.74 19.80 14.26
N CYS A 534 -4.67 19.24 13.49
CA CYS A 534 -4.38 18.09 12.65
C CYS A 534 -3.72 18.58 11.36
N GLU A 535 -2.59 18.01 11.02
CA GLU A 535 -1.92 18.20 9.72
C GLU A 535 -2.28 17.08 8.77
#